data_0f50bcca2af6a152575cd13f41e2e356
#
_entry.id   0f50bcca2af6a152575cd13f41e2e356
#
_cell.length_a   1.000
_cell.length_b   1.000
_cell.length_c   1.000
_cell.angle_alpha   90.00
_cell.angle_beta   90.00
_cell.angle_gamma   90.00
#
_symmetry.space_group_name_H-M   'P 1'
#
loop_
_entity.id
_entity.type
_entity.pdbx_description
1 polymer ?
#
loop_
_entity_poly.entity_id
_entity_poly.type
_entity_poly.pdbx_seq_one_letter_code
_entity_poly.pdbx_strand_id
1 'polypeptide(L)'
;MTKKLLIVCLGAVLAMPVLSARAADKKPSIDASKLPPASDQKGVTYAKDIKPIFEKSCVKCHGAEKPKAKLRLDSLEGALKGSENGKVIEPGKSTDSILVHNVAHVGNEDDFMPPPDNKAKIPPLTKEQIGLIRAWIDQGAK
;
A
#
# COMPACT_ATOMS: atom_id res chain seq x y z
N MET A 1 -59.67 -56.79 1.48
CA MET A 1 -58.25 -56.71 1.90
C MET A 1 -57.52 -55.87 0.88
N THR A 2 -57.43 -54.56 1.10
CA THR A 2 -56.85 -53.57 0.17
C THR A 2 -55.50 -53.16 0.70
N LYS A 3 -54.43 -53.58 -0.01
CA LYS A 3 -53.05 -53.17 0.30
C LYS A 3 -52.82 -51.74 -0.23
N LYS A 4 -52.59 -50.80 0.68
CA LYS A 4 -52.14 -49.44 0.32
C LYS A 4 -50.65 -49.45 0.01
N LEU A 5 -50.30 -49.09 -1.21
CA LEU A 5 -48.95 -48.92 -1.65
C LEU A 5 -48.47 -47.49 -1.28
N LEU A 6 -47.49 -47.39 -0.40
CA LEU A 6 -46.85 -46.13 -0.04
C LEU A 6 -45.71 -45.84 -1.05
N ILE A 7 -45.90 -44.82 -1.85
CA ILE A 7 -44.85 -44.33 -2.75
C ILE A 7 -44.04 -43.31 -1.94
N VAL A 8 -42.80 -43.68 -1.57
CA VAL A 8 -41.79 -42.77 -0.98
C VAL A 8 -41.10 -42.04 -2.12
N CYS A 9 -41.43 -40.79 -2.31
CA CYS A 9 -40.67 -39.90 -3.22
C CYS A 9 -39.39 -39.48 -2.54
N LEU A 10 -38.26 -40.07 -2.94
CA LEU A 10 -36.91 -39.67 -2.52
C LEU A 10 -36.51 -38.44 -3.34
N GLY A 11 -36.68 -37.25 -2.78
CA GLY A 11 -36.23 -35.99 -3.35
C GLY A 11 -34.70 -35.86 -3.20
N ALA A 12 -33.99 -36.05 -4.30
CA ALA A 12 -32.54 -35.75 -4.36
C ALA A 12 -32.35 -34.22 -4.40
N VAL A 13 -31.94 -33.63 -3.31
CA VAL A 13 -31.49 -32.25 -3.24
C VAL A 13 -30.08 -32.19 -3.83
N LEU A 14 -29.95 -31.75 -5.09
CA LEU A 14 -28.65 -31.38 -5.70
C LEU A 14 -28.15 -30.09 -5.02
N ALA A 15 -27.20 -30.22 -4.12
CA ALA A 15 -26.44 -29.09 -3.59
C ALA A 15 -25.48 -28.59 -4.69
N MET A 16 -25.83 -27.50 -5.35
CA MET A 16 -24.92 -26.79 -6.25
C MET A 16 -23.88 -26.04 -5.39
N PRO A 17 -22.56 -26.21 -5.65
CA PRO A 17 -21.56 -25.38 -5.00
C PRO A 17 -21.69 -23.95 -5.55
N VAL A 18 -22.06 -23.00 -4.68
CA VAL A 18 -21.98 -21.57 -4.97
C VAL A 18 -20.50 -21.21 -5.02
N LEU A 19 -19.96 -21.15 -6.23
CA LEU A 19 -18.63 -20.64 -6.50
C LEU A 19 -18.66 -19.12 -6.26
N SER A 20 -18.37 -18.72 -5.01
CA SER A 20 -18.22 -17.31 -4.64
C SER A 20 -16.98 -16.77 -5.35
N ALA A 21 -17.18 -16.20 -6.55
CA ALA A 21 -16.15 -15.42 -7.22
C ALA A 21 -15.86 -14.19 -6.34
N ARG A 22 -14.80 -14.27 -5.53
CA ARG A 22 -14.20 -13.09 -4.91
C ARG A 22 -13.79 -12.17 -6.05
N ALA A 23 -14.52 -11.07 -6.21
CA ALA A 23 -14.04 -9.93 -6.98
C ALA A 23 -12.69 -9.54 -6.37
N ALA A 24 -11.60 -9.84 -7.05
CA ALA A 24 -10.30 -9.29 -6.71
C ALA A 24 -10.44 -7.78 -6.87
N ASP A 25 -10.34 -7.03 -5.76
CA ASP A 25 -10.22 -5.59 -5.79
C ASP A 25 -9.05 -5.25 -6.73
N LYS A 26 -9.40 -4.83 -7.94
CA LYS A 26 -8.43 -4.41 -8.93
C LYS A 26 -7.88 -3.05 -8.48
N LYS A 27 -6.85 -3.09 -7.61
CA LYS A 27 -6.02 -1.92 -7.30
C LYS A 27 -5.68 -1.27 -8.65
N PRO A 28 -5.92 0.04 -8.83
CA PRO A 28 -5.62 0.71 -10.09
C PRO A 28 -4.16 0.41 -10.45
N SER A 29 -3.94 -0.11 -11.65
CA SER A 29 -2.59 -0.41 -12.16
C SER A 29 -1.90 0.93 -12.44
N ILE A 30 -1.19 1.43 -11.45
CA ILE A 30 -0.36 2.62 -11.62
C ILE A 30 0.83 2.18 -12.48
N ASP A 31 1.17 3.00 -13.46
CA ASP A 31 2.26 2.74 -14.40
C ASP A 31 3.63 2.80 -13.69
N ALA A 32 4.12 1.65 -13.26
CA ALA A 32 5.40 1.52 -12.56
C ALA A 32 6.60 1.92 -13.43
N SER A 33 6.46 2.00 -14.76
CA SER A 33 7.54 2.42 -15.67
C SER A 33 7.93 3.88 -15.49
N LYS A 34 7.04 4.69 -14.90
CA LYS A 34 7.28 6.11 -14.59
C LYS A 34 8.02 6.33 -13.26
N LEU A 35 8.18 5.29 -12.46
CA LEU A 35 8.90 5.41 -11.19
C LEU A 35 10.41 5.55 -11.43
N PRO A 36 11.12 6.42 -10.68
CA PRO A 36 12.56 6.42 -10.68
C PRO A 36 13.13 5.03 -10.35
N PRO A 37 14.27 4.63 -10.90
CA PRO A 37 14.88 3.32 -10.58
C PRO A 37 15.15 3.20 -9.07
N ALA A 38 15.10 1.97 -8.55
CA ALA A 38 15.56 1.71 -7.19
C ALA A 38 17.08 1.93 -7.12
N SER A 39 17.57 2.42 -5.97
CA SER A 39 19.01 2.55 -5.72
C SER A 39 19.68 1.17 -5.66
N ASP A 40 20.91 1.06 -6.14
CA ASP A 40 21.72 -0.16 -6.03
C ASP A 40 22.30 -0.38 -4.63
N GLN A 41 22.11 0.58 -3.71
CA GLN A 41 22.61 0.51 -2.33
C GLN A 41 22.03 -0.72 -1.61
N LYS A 42 22.91 -1.50 -0.98
CA LYS A 42 22.55 -2.66 -0.15
C LYS A 42 22.55 -2.30 1.32
N GLY A 43 21.78 -3.07 2.10
CA GLY A 43 21.69 -2.86 3.57
C GLY A 43 21.02 -1.54 3.94
N VAL A 44 20.09 -1.07 3.13
CA VAL A 44 19.32 0.15 3.42
C VAL A 44 18.39 -0.11 4.59
N THR A 45 18.47 0.75 5.60
CA THR A 45 17.66 0.64 6.81
C THR A 45 16.81 1.87 7.04
N TYR A 46 15.68 1.67 7.72
CA TYR A 46 14.82 2.80 8.08
C TYR A 46 15.57 3.85 8.92
N ALA A 47 16.25 3.42 10.00
CA ALA A 47 16.84 4.32 10.97
C ALA A 47 17.95 5.20 10.38
N LYS A 48 18.80 4.64 9.51
CA LYS A 48 19.96 5.33 8.97
C LYS A 48 19.66 6.11 7.70
N ASP A 49 18.87 5.50 6.80
CA ASP A 49 18.79 5.99 5.42
C ASP A 49 17.44 6.65 5.11
N ILE A 50 16.34 6.12 5.67
CA ILE A 50 14.99 6.55 5.32
C ILE A 50 14.45 7.59 6.29
N LYS A 51 14.65 7.40 7.59
CA LYS A 51 14.19 8.31 8.62
C LYS A 51 14.59 9.77 8.37
N PRO A 52 15.84 10.09 8.00
CA PRO A 52 16.23 11.48 7.69
C PRO A 52 15.44 12.08 6.52
N ILE A 53 15.09 11.29 5.52
CA ILE A 53 14.26 11.73 4.38
C ILE A 53 12.84 12.04 4.88
N PHE A 54 12.26 11.12 5.67
CA PHE A 54 10.91 11.26 6.18
C PHE A 54 10.78 12.42 7.17
N GLU A 55 11.76 12.60 8.05
CA GLU A 55 11.79 13.74 9.01
C GLU A 55 11.74 15.08 8.27
N LYS A 56 12.51 15.21 7.21
CA LYS A 56 12.58 16.44 6.42
C LYS A 56 11.35 16.69 5.58
N SER A 57 10.76 15.64 5.00
CA SER A 57 9.77 15.79 3.92
C SER A 57 8.35 15.32 4.28
N CYS A 58 8.18 14.50 5.33
CA CYS A 58 6.90 13.83 5.59
C CYS A 58 6.35 14.07 7.00
N VAL A 59 7.21 14.07 8.03
CA VAL A 59 6.82 14.05 9.45
C VAL A 59 6.04 15.28 9.87
N LYS A 60 6.19 16.42 9.19
CA LYS A 60 5.40 17.61 9.49
C LYS A 60 3.89 17.39 9.35
N CYS A 61 3.48 16.48 8.44
CA CYS A 61 2.08 16.10 8.24
C CYS A 61 1.77 14.67 8.70
N HIS A 62 2.78 13.80 8.76
CA HIS A 62 2.66 12.37 9.08
C HIS A 62 3.52 12.00 10.31
N GLY A 63 3.57 12.89 11.31
CA GLY A 63 4.26 12.67 12.58
C GLY A 63 3.34 12.09 13.67
N ALA A 64 3.82 12.13 14.92
CA ALA A 64 3.10 11.57 16.06
C ALA A 64 1.79 12.30 16.40
N GLU A 65 1.78 13.64 16.22
CA GLU A 65 0.64 14.47 16.59
C GLU A 65 -0.30 14.68 15.39
N LYS A 66 -1.53 14.18 15.49
CA LYS A 66 -2.61 14.34 14.48
C LYS A 66 -2.15 14.02 13.04
N PRO A 67 -1.58 12.83 12.80
CA PRO A 67 -1.11 12.45 11.47
C PRO A 67 -2.26 12.44 10.46
N LYS A 68 -2.05 13.06 9.30
CA LYS A 68 -3.01 13.01 8.19
C LYS A 68 -3.25 11.55 7.77
N ALA A 69 -4.51 11.21 7.51
CA ALA A 69 -4.95 9.84 7.20
C ALA A 69 -4.48 8.80 8.24
N LYS A 70 -4.19 9.21 9.47
CA LYS A 70 -3.60 8.38 10.53
C LYS A 70 -2.28 7.68 10.15
N LEU A 71 -1.65 8.11 9.06
CA LEU A 71 -0.36 7.59 8.62
C LEU A 71 0.78 8.24 9.41
N ARG A 72 1.59 7.42 10.08
CA ARG A 72 2.80 7.87 10.78
C ARG A 72 4.04 7.43 10.01
N LEU A 73 4.91 8.39 9.73
CA LEU A 73 6.19 8.16 9.05
C LEU A 73 7.40 8.58 9.91
N ASP A 74 7.17 8.86 11.18
CA ASP A 74 8.19 9.20 12.17
C ASP A 74 8.83 7.96 12.85
N SER A 75 8.27 6.78 12.59
CA SER A 75 8.77 5.51 13.09
C SER A 75 8.57 4.39 12.08
N LEU A 76 9.43 3.37 12.11
CA LEU A 76 9.31 2.18 11.27
C LEU A 76 7.97 1.47 11.49
N GLU A 77 7.59 1.30 12.76
CA GLU A 77 6.31 0.68 13.12
C GLU A 77 5.13 1.43 12.52
N GLY A 78 5.12 2.76 12.65
CA GLY A 78 4.07 3.62 12.10
C GLY A 78 3.97 3.52 10.58
N ALA A 79 5.10 3.52 9.88
CA ALA A 79 5.18 3.39 8.44
C ALA A 79 4.64 2.03 7.93
N LEU A 80 5.00 0.94 8.61
CA LEU A 80 4.55 -0.41 8.26
C LEU A 80 3.10 -0.69 8.67
N LYS A 81 2.58 -0.01 9.70
CA LYS A 81 1.18 -0.08 10.09
C LYS A 81 0.27 0.44 8.97
N GLY A 82 0.70 1.49 8.28
CA GLY A 82 -0.06 2.12 7.21
C GLY A 82 -1.00 3.22 7.69
N SER A 83 -1.97 3.56 6.85
CA SER A 83 -2.96 4.62 7.05
C SER A 83 -4.33 4.06 7.45
N GLU A 84 -5.31 4.93 7.70
CA GLU A 84 -6.71 4.52 7.89
C GLU A 84 -7.33 3.87 6.63
N ASN A 85 -6.72 4.10 5.46
CA ASN A 85 -7.15 3.51 4.18
C ASN A 85 -6.40 2.19 3.85
N GLY A 86 -5.53 1.73 4.75
CA GLY A 86 -4.78 0.49 4.59
C GLY A 86 -3.26 0.69 4.50
N LYS A 87 -2.57 -0.35 4.11
CA LYS A 87 -1.11 -0.35 3.95
C LYS A 87 -0.68 0.57 2.81
N VAL A 88 0.39 1.32 3.04
CA VAL A 88 1.01 2.18 2.04
C VAL A 88 2.37 1.66 1.58
N ILE A 89 2.91 0.67 2.28
CA ILE A 89 4.18 -0.01 1.99
C ILE A 89 3.91 -1.50 1.91
N GLU A 90 4.36 -2.12 0.83
CA GLU A 90 4.37 -3.57 0.63
C GLU A 90 5.83 -4.05 0.68
N PRO A 91 6.31 -4.59 1.81
CA PRO A 91 7.70 -5.04 1.93
C PRO A 91 8.09 -6.02 0.82
N GLY A 92 9.23 -5.78 0.18
CA GLY A 92 9.70 -6.55 -0.97
C GLY A 92 9.11 -6.14 -2.33
N LYS A 93 8.20 -5.13 -2.36
CA LYS A 93 7.47 -4.75 -3.57
C LYS A 93 7.30 -3.23 -3.66
N SER A 94 8.39 -2.52 -3.97
CA SER A 94 8.35 -1.05 -4.06
C SER A 94 7.41 -0.55 -5.15
N THR A 95 7.25 -1.29 -6.25
CA THR A 95 6.34 -0.95 -7.34
C THR A 95 4.86 -1.06 -6.97
N ASP A 96 4.53 -1.86 -5.95
CA ASP A 96 3.15 -2.04 -5.48
C ASP A 96 2.84 -1.14 -4.26
N SER A 97 3.86 -0.45 -3.76
CA SER A 97 3.76 0.41 -2.58
C SER A 97 3.22 1.78 -2.95
N ILE A 98 2.00 2.11 -2.50
CA ILE A 98 1.33 3.38 -2.82
C ILE A 98 2.13 4.59 -2.34
N LEU A 99 2.89 4.47 -1.25
CA LEU A 99 3.82 5.50 -0.78
C LEU A 99 4.79 5.92 -1.89
N VAL A 100 5.35 4.95 -2.64
CA VAL A 100 6.32 5.22 -3.71
C VAL A 100 5.67 6.01 -4.85
N HIS A 101 4.47 5.65 -5.25
CA HIS A 101 3.73 6.34 -6.30
C HIS A 101 3.43 7.78 -5.90
N ASN A 102 2.97 7.98 -4.67
CA ASN A 102 2.62 9.31 -4.16
C ASN A 102 3.85 10.23 -4.08
N VAL A 103 5.00 9.73 -3.60
CA VAL A 103 6.21 10.57 -3.51
C VAL A 103 6.92 10.73 -4.86
N ALA A 104 6.67 9.86 -5.82
CA ALA A 104 7.15 9.99 -7.19
C ALA A 104 6.23 10.87 -8.07
N HIS A 105 5.10 11.32 -7.52
CA HIS A 105 4.07 12.05 -8.25
C HIS A 105 3.59 11.29 -9.49
N VAL A 106 3.33 9.98 -9.32
CA VAL A 106 2.82 9.09 -10.37
C VAL A 106 1.41 8.64 -10.00
N GLY A 107 0.44 8.88 -10.86
CA GLY A 107 -0.96 8.53 -10.65
C GLY A 107 -1.85 9.75 -10.49
N ASN A 108 -2.78 9.72 -9.50
CA ASN A 108 -3.70 10.81 -9.25
C ASN A 108 -2.98 11.96 -8.52
N GLU A 109 -3.14 13.19 -9.03
CA GLU A 109 -2.51 14.41 -8.47
C GLU A 109 -2.96 14.70 -7.04
N ASP A 110 -4.19 14.34 -6.66
CA ASP A 110 -4.70 14.51 -5.30
C ASP A 110 -3.93 13.69 -4.26
N ASP A 111 -3.25 12.63 -4.70
CA ASP A 111 -2.47 11.74 -3.84
C ASP A 111 -0.97 12.11 -3.80
N PHE A 112 -0.53 13.12 -4.53
CA PHE A 112 0.87 13.53 -4.57
C PHE A 112 1.38 14.00 -3.21
N MET A 113 2.56 13.52 -2.84
CA MET A 113 3.20 13.84 -1.57
C MET A 113 4.69 14.22 -1.76
N PRO A 114 5.11 15.37 -1.25
CA PRO A 114 4.28 16.44 -0.68
C PRO A 114 3.33 17.03 -1.75
N PRO A 115 2.14 17.51 -1.35
CA PRO A 115 1.26 18.18 -2.30
C PRO A 115 1.95 19.40 -2.96
N PRO A 116 1.72 19.67 -4.25
CA PRO A 116 2.38 20.77 -4.95
C PRO A 116 2.17 22.15 -4.29
N ASP A 117 1.01 22.37 -3.71
CA ASP A 117 0.58 23.60 -3.06
C ASP A 117 0.70 23.58 -1.53
N ASN A 118 1.53 22.67 -0.97
CA ASN A 118 1.63 22.52 0.49
C ASN A 118 2.09 23.81 1.19
N LYS A 119 1.35 24.22 2.23
CA LYS A 119 1.63 25.43 3.02
C LYS A 119 3.00 25.41 3.71
N ALA A 120 3.56 24.22 3.90
CA ALA A 120 4.86 24.03 4.54
C ALA A 120 6.03 24.29 3.59
N LYS A 121 5.77 24.52 2.28
CA LYS A 121 6.77 24.71 1.23
C LYS A 121 7.82 23.59 1.18
N ILE A 122 7.39 22.37 1.45
CA ILE A 122 8.25 21.18 1.36
C ILE A 122 8.37 20.84 -0.12
N PRO A 123 9.60 20.78 -0.68
CA PRO A 123 9.80 20.42 -2.08
C PRO A 123 9.52 18.94 -2.33
N PRO A 124 9.18 18.55 -3.57
CA PRO A 124 9.13 17.14 -3.97
C PRO A 124 10.44 16.42 -3.65
N LEU A 125 10.36 15.11 -3.44
CA LEU A 125 11.55 14.28 -3.26
C LEU A 125 12.35 14.20 -4.56
N THR A 126 13.68 14.10 -4.43
CA THR A 126 14.54 13.86 -5.59
C THR A 126 14.43 12.41 -6.06
N LYS A 127 14.85 12.15 -7.31
CA LYS A 127 14.85 10.78 -7.87
C LYS A 127 15.72 9.83 -7.05
N GLU A 128 16.81 10.33 -6.49
CA GLU A 128 17.75 9.58 -5.64
C GLU A 128 17.09 9.20 -4.31
N GLN A 129 16.36 10.14 -3.69
CA GLN A 129 15.62 9.86 -2.46
C GLN A 129 14.50 8.83 -2.68
N ILE A 130 13.76 8.95 -3.78
CA ILE A 130 12.73 7.98 -4.17
C ILE A 130 13.39 6.62 -4.45
N GLY A 131 14.50 6.59 -5.17
CA GLY A 131 15.27 5.37 -5.44
C GLY A 131 15.73 4.68 -4.16
N LEU A 132 16.16 5.44 -3.15
CA LEU A 132 16.58 4.90 -1.85
C LEU A 132 15.39 4.32 -1.06
N ILE A 133 14.25 5.00 -1.07
CA ILE A 133 13.01 4.47 -0.47
C ILE A 133 12.60 3.17 -1.15
N ARG A 134 12.68 3.09 -2.48
CA ARG A 134 12.40 1.87 -3.23
C ARG A 134 13.34 0.74 -2.84
N ALA A 135 14.65 1.00 -2.80
CA ALA A 135 15.65 0.01 -2.40
C ALA A 135 15.40 -0.52 -0.97
N TRP A 136 15.04 0.37 -0.03
CA TRP A 136 14.65 -0.03 1.31
C TRP A 136 13.44 -0.97 1.32
N ILE A 137 12.38 -0.62 0.59
CA ILE A 137 11.18 -1.44 0.50
C ILE A 137 11.48 -2.79 -0.13
N ASP A 138 12.22 -2.82 -1.25
CA ASP A 138 12.57 -4.04 -1.98
C ASP A 138 13.47 -4.99 -1.16
N GLN A 139 14.22 -4.44 -0.20
CA GLN A 139 15.03 -5.20 0.76
C GLN A 139 14.22 -5.61 2.02
N GLY A 140 12.91 -5.42 2.02
CA GLY A 140 12.01 -5.91 3.06
C GLY A 140 11.60 -4.87 4.09
N ALA A 141 11.91 -3.59 3.88
CA ALA A 141 11.47 -2.45 4.71
C ALA A 141 11.81 -2.60 6.22
N LYS A 142 13.08 -2.86 6.54
CA LYS A 142 13.58 -3.12 7.91
C LYS A 142 14.26 -1.91 8.52
#